data_e1a71a27180160113e868311bc614940
#
_entry.id   e1a71a27180160113e868311bc614940
#
_cell.length_a   1.000
_cell.length_b   1.000
_cell.length_c   1.000
_cell.angle_alpha   90.00
_cell.angle_beta   90.00
_cell.angle_gamma   90.00
#
_symmetry.space_group_name_H-M   'P 1'
#
loop_
_entity.id
_entity.type
_entity.pdbx_description
1 polymer ?
#
loop_
_entity_poly.entity_id
_entity_poly.type
_entity_poly.pdbx_seq_one_letter_code
_entity_poly.pdbx_strand_id
1 'polypeptide(L)'
;GSGTRVSVTADGVISVADFDCSRTGDEAVDLMTALVGWARYEAEEKPEKVGLEFRHELAQLQIIVKTDQGVTATIHDASFYDIAVKGTLEQDSGESSWKPAAVVGKADTPFQKKIERVLKPVSQLSLFDKMLLIPQDCMKIKLAVNYTRNGENLTETIDFYDLISYLSVGQNYRIELTIGADTITYRASIINKGST
;
A
#
# COMPACT_ATOMS: atom_id res chain seq x y z
N GLY A 1 -8.38 17.57 15.66
CA GLY A 1 -7.88 16.37 15.04
C GLY A 1 -6.39 16.27 15.25
N SER A 2 -5.90 15.14 15.77
CA SER A 2 -4.47 14.88 15.89
C SER A 2 -3.92 14.60 14.49
N GLY A 3 -3.16 15.54 13.94
CA GLY A 3 -2.37 15.30 12.72
C GLY A 3 -1.10 14.51 13.03
N THR A 4 -0.41 14.05 11.99
CA THR A 4 0.91 13.41 12.08
C THR A 4 1.86 14.26 12.91
N ARG A 5 2.53 13.66 13.89
CA ARG A 5 3.46 14.33 14.80
C ARG A 5 4.84 13.69 14.69
N VAL A 6 5.85 14.53 14.54
CA VAL A 6 7.25 14.11 14.56
C VAL A 6 7.88 14.52 15.87
N SER A 7 8.56 13.61 16.53
CA SER A 7 9.34 13.85 17.75
C SER A 7 10.68 13.12 17.70
N VAL A 8 11.63 13.65 18.45
CA VAL A 8 12.96 13.03 18.60
C VAL A 8 13.23 12.92 20.10
N THR A 9 13.61 11.72 20.56
CA THR A 9 14.00 11.49 21.96
C THR A 9 15.41 12.00 22.23
N ALA A 10 15.79 12.08 23.50
CA ALA A 10 17.16 12.46 23.90
C ALA A 10 18.21 11.46 23.37
N ASP A 11 17.84 10.21 23.19
CA ASP A 11 18.69 9.14 22.64
C ASP A 11 18.73 9.12 21.10
N GLY A 12 18.07 10.08 20.44
CA GLY A 12 18.10 10.23 19.00
C GLY A 12 17.06 9.38 18.23
N VAL A 13 16.15 8.70 18.91
CA VAL A 13 15.06 7.95 18.24
C VAL A 13 14.06 8.94 17.66
N ILE A 14 13.80 8.82 16.35
CA ILE A 14 12.80 9.60 15.64
C ILE A 14 11.48 8.82 15.69
N SER A 15 10.41 9.51 16.08
CA SER A 15 9.07 8.93 16.05
C SER A 15 8.14 9.80 15.19
N VAL A 16 7.46 9.15 14.24
CA VAL A 16 6.41 9.77 13.41
C VAL A 16 5.08 9.12 13.82
N ALA A 17 4.39 9.77 14.74
CA ALA A 17 3.14 9.26 15.31
C ALA A 17 1.91 9.68 14.49
N ASP A 18 0.88 8.85 14.55
CA ASP A 18 -0.43 9.08 13.91
C ASP A 18 -0.32 9.30 12.38
N PHE A 19 0.68 8.69 11.73
CA PHE A 19 0.77 8.74 10.27
C PHE A 19 -0.44 8.04 9.65
N ASP A 20 -1.07 8.70 8.68
CA ASP A 20 -2.30 8.24 8.02
C ASP A 20 -2.07 8.09 6.52
N CYS A 21 -2.07 6.85 6.04
CA CYS A 21 -1.95 6.49 4.62
C CYS A 21 -3.29 6.02 4.00
N SER A 22 -4.44 6.42 4.57
CA SER A 22 -5.76 6.05 4.04
C SER A 22 -6.10 6.69 2.70
N ARG A 23 -5.33 7.68 2.26
CA ARG A 23 -5.53 8.35 0.96
C ARG A 23 -4.84 7.57 -0.16
N THR A 24 -5.45 7.53 -1.32
CA THR A 24 -4.97 6.80 -2.49
C THR A 24 -4.85 7.70 -3.72
N GLY A 25 -4.16 7.26 -4.75
CA GLY A 25 -3.99 8.01 -5.99
C GLY A 25 -3.11 9.25 -5.80
N ASP A 26 -3.53 10.39 -6.32
CA ASP A 26 -2.77 11.63 -6.25
C ASP A 26 -2.81 12.29 -4.87
N GLU A 27 -3.71 11.86 -3.99
CA GLU A 27 -3.78 12.31 -2.59
C GLU A 27 -2.93 11.44 -1.64
N ALA A 28 -2.32 10.37 -2.13
CA ALA A 28 -1.47 9.50 -1.33
C ALA A 28 -0.24 10.28 -0.83
N VAL A 29 0.01 10.19 0.46
CA VAL A 29 1.18 10.82 1.10
C VAL A 29 2.23 9.78 1.33
N ASP A 30 3.41 10.00 0.78
CA ASP A 30 4.57 9.14 0.99
C ASP A 30 5.37 9.62 2.21
N LEU A 31 5.96 8.68 2.92
CA LEU A 31 6.89 8.95 4.01
C LEU A 31 8.27 8.46 3.61
N MET A 32 9.20 9.40 3.58
CA MET A 32 10.60 9.11 3.31
C MET A 32 11.46 9.54 4.49
N THR A 33 12.48 8.77 4.79
CA THR A 33 13.51 9.09 5.78
C THR A 33 14.87 9.18 5.10
N ALA A 34 15.74 9.99 5.67
CA ALA A 34 17.15 10.02 5.31
C ALA A 34 17.98 10.00 6.58
N LEU A 35 18.97 9.10 6.62
CA LEU A 35 19.93 9.05 7.70
C LEU A 35 21.24 9.65 7.22
N VAL A 36 21.75 10.61 7.97
CA VAL A 36 23.08 11.18 7.76
C VAL A 36 23.90 10.88 9.00
N GLY A 37 25.11 10.35 8.80
CA GLY A 37 26.07 10.21 9.90
C GLY A 37 26.43 11.59 10.47
N TRP A 38 26.59 11.67 11.77
CA TRP A 38 27.00 12.89 12.45
C TRP A 38 28.37 13.35 11.94
N ALA A 39 28.39 14.49 11.27
CA ALA A 39 29.63 15.21 11.01
C ALA A 39 29.73 16.35 12.01
N ARG A 40 30.76 16.32 12.86
CA ARG A 40 31.10 17.43 13.73
C ARG A 40 32.04 18.36 12.98
N TYR A 41 31.59 19.57 12.72
CA TYR A 41 32.43 20.59 12.10
C TYR A 41 32.99 21.50 13.21
N GLU A 42 34.29 21.76 13.18
CA GLU A 42 34.87 22.83 13.96
C GLU A 42 34.43 24.19 13.38
N ALA A 43 34.33 25.22 14.21
CA ALA A 43 33.68 26.50 13.85
C ALA A 43 34.30 27.23 12.64
N GLU A 44 35.49 26.84 12.23
CA GLU A 44 36.24 27.47 11.13
C GLU A 44 36.18 26.65 9.83
N GLU A 45 35.65 25.44 9.85
CA GLU A 45 35.52 24.59 8.65
C GLU A 45 34.24 24.90 7.89
N LYS A 46 34.38 25.12 6.57
CA LYS A 46 33.19 25.19 5.71
C LYS A 46 32.58 23.79 5.65
N PRO A 47 31.28 23.63 6.00
CA PRO A 47 30.64 22.34 5.87
C PRO A 47 30.70 21.85 4.43
N GLU A 48 31.20 20.65 4.21
CA GLU A 48 31.07 19.96 2.93
C GLU A 48 29.59 19.72 2.62
N LYS A 49 29.28 19.49 1.34
CA LYS A 49 27.93 19.14 0.93
C LYS A 49 27.52 17.84 1.61
N VAL A 50 26.42 17.86 2.37
CA VAL A 50 25.85 16.68 2.97
C VAL A 50 24.98 15.98 1.92
N GLY A 51 25.37 14.77 1.54
CA GLY A 51 24.54 13.91 0.70
C GLY A 51 23.42 13.28 1.55
N LEU A 52 22.18 13.47 1.12
CA LEU A 52 21.02 12.82 1.73
C LEU A 52 20.55 11.70 0.82
N GLU A 53 20.55 10.47 1.33
CA GLU A 53 19.95 9.33 0.65
C GLU A 53 18.59 9.05 1.25
N PHE A 54 17.52 9.31 0.48
CA PHE A 54 16.15 9.09 0.92
C PHE A 54 15.69 7.67 0.63
N ARG A 55 15.01 7.08 1.59
CA ARG A 55 14.36 5.78 1.41
C ARG A 55 12.88 5.88 1.75
N HIS A 56 12.07 5.17 0.97
CA HIS A 56 10.62 5.05 1.20
C HIS A 56 10.37 4.16 2.42
N GLU A 57 9.53 4.61 3.33
CA GLU A 57 9.17 3.87 4.54
C GLU A 57 7.84 3.11 4.40
N LEU A 58 7.14 3.26 3.29
CA LEU A 58 5.88 2.60 2.99
C LEU A 58 6.05 1.52 1.93
N ALA A 59 5.16 0.52 1.95
CA ALA A 59 4.95 -0.39 0.85
C ALA A 59 4.01 0.23 -0.18
N GLN A 60 4.23 0.02 -1.47
CA GLN A 60 3.29 0.40 -2.52
C GLN A 60 2.52 -0.82 -3.01
N LEU A 61 1.21 -0.68 -3.15
CA LEU A 61 0.33 -1.72 -3.67
C LEU A 61 -0.47 -1.21 -4.85
N GLN A 62 -0.49 -1.98 -5.93
CA GLN A 62 -1.34 -1.78 -7.10
C GLN A 62 -2.19 -3.03 -7.31
N ILE A 63 -3.50 -2.82 -7.53
CA ILE A 63 -4.43 -3.91 -7.83
C ILE A 63 -5.08 -3.65 -9.17
N ILE A 64 -4.91 -4.59 -10.09
CA ILE A 64 -5.45 -4.54 -11.45
C ILE A 64 -6.43 -5.70 -11.63
N VAL A 65 -7.62 -5.41 -12.16
CA VAL A 65 -8.53 -6.41 -12.67
C VAL A 65 -8.50 -6.42 -14.19
N LYS A 66 -8.49 -7.61 -14.77
CA LYS A 66 -8.48 -7.86 -16.21
C LYS A 66 -9.65 -8.78 -16.58
N THR A 67 -10.05 -8.74 -17.83
CA THR A 67 -10.99 -9.71 -18.41
C THR A 67 -10.31 -10.51 -19.50
N ASP A 68 -10.62 -11.81 -19.56
CA ASP A 68 -10.17 -12.69 -20.65
C ASP A 68 -10.88 -12.40 -21.97
N GLN A 69 -10.41 -13.06 -23.03
CA GLN A 69 -11.02 -13.02 -24.35
C GLN A 69 -12.46 -13.52 -24.28
N GLY A 70 -13.39 -12.75 -24.85
CA GLY A 70 -14.81 -13.08 -24.86
C GLY A 70 -15.56 -12.79 -23.55
N VAL A 71 -14.89 -12.33 -22.51
CA VAL A 71 -15.51 -12.04 -21.21
C VAL A 71 -15.79 -10.55 -21.05
N THR A 72 -17.04 -10.23 -20.70
CA THR A 72 -17.45 -8.90 -20.26
C THR A 72 -17.87 -8.97 -18.79
N ALA A 73 -17.38 -8.05 -17.97
CA ALA A 73 -17.74 -7.96 -16.56
C ALA A 73 -18.00 -6.51 -16.16
N THR A 74 -18.91 -6.31 -15.21
CA THR A 74 -19.09 -5.00 -14.56
C THR A 74 -18.53 -5.07 -13.17
N ILE A 75 -17.54 -4.26 -12.85
CA ILE A 75 -16.98 -4.14 -11.50
C ILE A 75 -17.78 -3.09 -10.75
N HIS A 76 -18.39 -3.49 -9.65
CA HIS A 76 -19.21 -2.61 -8.81
C HIS A 76 -18.39 -1.89 -7.75
N ASP A 77 -17.63 -2.64 -6.99
CA ASP A 77 -16.77 -2.12 -5.94
C ASP A 77 -15.64 -3.08 -5.59
N ALA A 78 -14.69 -2.56 -4.83
CA ALA A 78 -13.64 -3.35 -4.20
C ALA A 78 -13.46 -2.89 -2.74
N SER A 79 -13.32 -3.84 -1.83
CA SER A 79 -13.29 -3.58 -0.39
C SER A 79 -12.14 -4.32 0.27
N PHE A 80 -11.33 -3.59 1.07
CA PHE A 80 -10.34 -4.18 1.94
C PHE A 80 -10.88 -4.39 3.34
N TYR A 81 -10.51 -5.52 3.93
CA TYR A 81 -10.78 -5.89 5.31
C TYR A 81 -9.47 -6.09 6.06
N ASP A 82 -9.45 -5.72 7.33
CA ASP A 82 -8.33 -5.90 8.27
C ASP A 82 -6.99 -5.30 7.81
N ILE A 83 -7.03 -4.20 7.06
CA ILE A 83 -5.84 -3.48 6.60
C ILE A 83 -5.51 -2.31 7.53
N ALA A 84 -4.26 -2.18 7.95
CA ALA A 84 -3.80 -1.04 8.73
C ALA A 84 -3.43 0.12 7.82
N VAL A 85 -4.08 1.28 8.04
CA VAL A 85 -3.83 2.53 7.30
C VAL A 85 -3.29 3.65 8.19
N LYS A 86 -3.17 3.42 9.50
CA LYS A 86 -2.57 4.36 10.46
C LYS A 86 -1.57 3.65 11.34
N GLY A 87 -0.51 4.36 11.70
CA GLY A 87 0.50 3.81 12.59
C GLY A 87 1.54 4.82 13.02
N THR A 88 2.48 4.33 13.79
CA THR A 88 3.66 5.07 14.23
C THR A 88 4.90 4.43 13.65
N LEU A 89 5.73 5.24 12.98
CA LEU A 89 7.07 4.85 12.60
C LEU A 89 8.01 5.22 13.75
N GLU A 90 8.85 4.30 14.15
CA GLU A 90 10.03 4.56 15.00
C GLU A 90 11.28 4.25 14.20
N GLN A 91 12.22 5.18 14.19
CA GLN A 91 13.53 5.02 13.57
C GLN A 91 14.60 5.17 14.64
N ASP A 92 15.36 4.10 14.85
CA ASP A 92 16.50 4.06 15.77
C ASP A 92 17.72 3.58 15.01
N SER A 93 18.82 4.34 15.13
CA SER A 93 20.13 3.98 14.54
C SER A 93 20.08 3.57 13.08
N GLY A 94 19.12 4.13 12.33
CA GLY A 94 18.91 3.85 10.89
C GLY A 94 18.00 2.67 10.58
N GLU A 95 17.53 1.96 11.59
CA GLU A 95 16.51 0.93 11.44
C GLU A 95 15.12 1.50 11.70
N SER A 96 14.19 1.19 10.81
CA SER A 96 12.79 1.63 10.90
C SER A 96 11.89 0.49 11.32
N SER A 97 11.00 0.77 12.26
CA SER A 97 9.96 -0.16 12.69
C SER A 97 8.59 0.51 12.67
N TRP A 98 7.60 -0.19 12.15
CA TRP A 98 6.23 0.28 12.14
C TRP A 98 5.40 -0.39 13.21
N LYS A 99 4.60 0.42 13.93
CA LYS A 99 3.57 -0.04 14.87
C LYS A 99 2.21 0.34 14.31
N PRO A 100 1.50 -0.59 13.64
CA PRO A 100 0.14 -0.33 13.15
C PRO A 100 -0.78 0.01 14.32
N ALA A 101 -1.48 1.16 14.23
CA ALA A 101 -2.33 1.65 15.31
C ALA A 101 -3.81 1.45 15.06
N ALA A 102 -4.24 1.48 13.81
CA ALA A 102 -5.64 1.35 13.45
C ALA A 102 -5.81 0.43 12.24
N VAL A 103 -6.57 -0.62 12.45
CA VAL A 103 -7.03 -1.51 11.38
C VAL A 103 -8.37 -0.98 10.89
N VAL A 104 -8.49 -0.67 9.61
CA VAL A 104 -9.74 -0.35 8.95
C VAL A 104 -10.25 -1.58 8.20
N GLY A 105 -11.57 -1.60 7.95
CA GLY A 105 -12.18 -2.71 7.25
C GLY A 105 -12.56 -3.85 8.16
N LYS A 106 -13.06 -3.56 9.35
CA LYS A 106 -13.90 -4.53 10.08
C LYS A 106 -15.09 -4.88 9.20
N ALA A 107 -15.69 -6.04 9.43
CA ALA A 107 -16.83 -6.54 8.62
C ALA A 107 -17.92 -5.48 8.35
N ASP A 108 -18.06 -4.53 9.26
CA ASP A 108 -19.09 -3.49 9.23
C ASP A 108 -18.66 -2.20 8.50
N THR A 109 -17.36 -1.94 8.34
CA THR A 109 -16.82 -0.73 7.72
C THR A 109 -15.56 -1.02 6.91
N PRO A 110 -15.68 -1.70 5.75
CA PRO A 110 -14.54 -2.01 4.91
C PRO A 110 -13.93 -0.72 4.31
N PHE A 111 -12.63 -0.76 4.02
CA PHE A 111 -12.00 0.26 3.19
C PHE A 111 -12.46 0.05 1.75
N GLN A 112 -13.57 0.69 1.37
CA GLN A 112 -14.30 0.43 0.14
C GLN A 112 -14.08 1.52 -0.91
N LYS A 113 -13.89 1.10 -2.15
CA LYS A 113 -13.93 1.96 -3.34
C LYS A 113 -15.08 1.54 -4.24
N LYS A 114 -16.03 2.46 -4.44
CA LYS A 114 -17.09 2.31 -5.43
C LYS A 114 -16.54 2.56 -6.84
N ILE A 115 -16.86 1.71 -7.79
CA ILE A 115 -16.22 1.69 -9.12
C ILE A 115 -17.25 1.84 -10.26
N GLU A 116 -18.25 0.95 -10.34
CA GLU A 116 -19.29 0.92 -11.37
C GLU A 116 -18.73 1.03 -12.80
N ARG A 117 -17.89 0.07 -13.17
CA ARG A 117 -17.20 0.09 -14.46
C ARG A 117 -17.39 -1.20 -15.25
N VAL A 118 -17.83 -1.07 -16.51
CA VAL A 118 -17.89 -2.18 -17.46
C VAL A 118 -16.50 -2.41 -18.06
N LEU A 119 -15.99 -3.63 -17.95
CA LEU A 119 -14.80 -4.13 -18.61
C LEU A 119 -15.22 -4.96 -19.83
N LYS A 120 -14.78 -4.53 -21.01
CA LYS A 120 -14.92 -5.28 -22.27
C LYS A 120 -13.88 -6.42 -22.32
N PRO A 121 -14.02 -7.39 -23.24
CA PRO A 121 -13.01 -8.42 -23.44
C PRO A 121 -11.60 -7.84 -23.61
N VAL A 122 -10.61 -8.48 -22.99
CA VAL A 122 -9.18 -8.11 -23.06
C VAL A 122 -8.93 -6.68 -22.58
N SER A 123 -9.69 -6.19 -21.60
CA SER A 123 -9.47 -4.89 -20.99
C SER A 123 -8.97 -5.02 -19.55
N GLN A 124 -8.47 -3.91 -19.01
CA GLN A 124 -7.99 -3.86 -17.64
C GLN A 124 -8.42 -2.58 -16.94
N LEU A 125 -8.50 -2.63 -15.62
CA LEU A 125 -8.84 -1.53 -14.74
C LEU A 125 -7.98 -1.59 -13.49
N SER A 126 -7.41 -0.46 -13.08
CA SER A 126 -6.83 -0.34 -11.75
C SER A 126 -7.94 -0.16 -10.73
N LEU A 127 -8.06 -1.11 -9.80
CA LEU A 127 -9.03 -1.01 -8.70
C LEU A 127 -8.58 0.03 -7.68
N PHE A 128 -7.30 0.01 -7.34
CA PHE A 128 -6.68 0.98 -6.45
C PHE A 128 -5.37 1.48 -7.07
N ASP A 129 -5.33 2.78 -7.33
CA ASP A 129 -4.11 3.44 -7.82
C ASP A 129 -3.26 3.89 -6.64
N LYS A 130 -1.95 3.61 -6.71
CA LYS A 130 -0.94 4.14 -5.77
C LYS A 130 -1.39 4.04 -4.30
N MET A 131 -1.74 2.86 -3.83
CA MET A 131 -1.88 2.64 -2.40
C MET A 131 -0.49 2.62 -1.78
N LEU A 132 -0.22 3.58 -0.90
CA LEU A 132 0.94 3.57 -0.03
C LEU A 132 0.47 3.04 1.33
N LEU A 133 1.05 1.95 1.79
CA LEU A 133 0.59 1.23 2.96
C LEU A 133 1.70 1.08 3.99
N ILE A 134 1.32 1.12 5.25
CA ILE A 134 2.20 0.77 6.35
C ILE A 134 2.66 -0.67 6.18
N PRO A 135 3.97 -0.96 6.30
CA PRO A 135 4.48 -2.32 6.35
C PRO A 135 3.79 -3.14 7.43
N GLN A 136 3.23 -4.28 7.04
CA GLN A 136 2.40 -5.08 7.91
C GLN A 136 2.29 -6.53 7.46
N ASP A 137 1.95 -7.40 8.41
CA ASP A 137 1.56 -8.78 8.15
C ASP A 137 0.23 -8.83 7.40
N CYS A 138 0.12 -9.73 6.42
CA CYS A 138 -1.06 -9.87 5.57
C CYS A 138 -2.02 -11.00 6.01
N MET A 139 -1.73 -11.67 7.13
CA MET A 139 -2.47 -12.87 7.58
C MET A 139 -3.99 -12.67 7.68
N LYS A 140 -4.44 -11.46 8.00
CA LYS A 140 -5.87 -11.15 8.15
C LYS A 140 -6.42 -10.30 7.03
N ILE A 141 -5.56 -9.75 6.16
CA ILE A 141 -5.99 -8.85 5.10
C ILE A 141 -6.76 -9.63 4.04
N LYS A 142 -7.94 -9.13 3.72
CA LYS A 142 -8.78 -9.66 2.63
C LYS A 142 -9.16 -8.56 1.67
N LEU A 143 -9.23 -8.92 0.40
CA LEU A 143 -9.80 -8.07 -0.66
C LEU A 143 -11.04 -8.75 -1.22
N ALA A 144 -12.19 -8.10 -1.09
CA ALA A 144 -13.40 -8.52 -1.79
C ALA A 144 -13.61 -7.64 -3.02
N VAL A 145 -13.98 -8.26 -4.13
CA VAL A 145 -14.37 -7.60 -5.38
C VAL A 145 -15.77 -8.03 -5.76
N ASN A 146 -16.69 -7.08 -5.83
CA ASN A 146 -18.06 -7.30 -6.27
C ASN A 146 -18.17 -6.98 -7.76
N TYR A 147 -18.68 -7.92 -8.54
CA TYR A 147 -18.78 -7.78 -9.98
C TYR A 147 -19.97 -8.56 -10.54
N THR A 148 -20.41 -8.18 -11.73
CA THR A 148 -21.40 -8.94 -12.52
C THR A 148 -20.69 -9.56 -13.72
N ARG A 149 -20.94 -10.85 -13.97
CA ARG A 149 -20.51 -11.59 -15.17
C ARG A 149 -21.67 -12.43 -15.66
N ASN A 150 -21.94 -12.39 -16.96
CA ASN A 150 -23.06 -13.14 -17.58
C ASN A 150 -24.43 -12.89 -16.94
N GLY A 151 -24.65 -11.68 -16.38
CA GLY A 151 -25.89 -11.32 -15.70
C GLY A 151 -25.98 -11.78 -14.23
N GLU A 152 -24.96 -12.47 -13.73
CA GLU A 152 -24.90 -12.92 -12.33
C GLU A 152 -24.05 -11.97 -11.49
N ASN A 153 -24.55 -11.62 -10.31
CA ASN A 153 -23.79 -10.85 -9.30
C ASN A 153 -22.93 -11.81 -8.49
N LEU A 154 -21.65 -11.57 -8.50
CA LEU A 154 -20.62 -12.41 -7.90
C LEU A 154 -19.75 -11.58 -6.94
N THR A 155 -19.21 -12.25 -5.94
CA THR A 155 -18.20 -11.69 -5.04
C THR A 155 -17.01 -12.62 -5.01
N GLU A 156 -15.83 -12.11 -5.32
CA GLU A 156 -14.57 -12.82 -5.11
C GLU A 156 -13.89 -12.25 -3.86
N THR A 157 -13.48 -13.13 -2.95
CA THR A 157 -12.73 -12.76 -1.75
C THR A 157 -11.37 -13.42 -1.78
N ILE A 158 -10.34 -12.60 -1.74
CA ILE A 158 -8.94 -13.01 -1.84
C ILE A 158 -8.30 -12.83 -0.46
N ASP A 159 -7.75 -13.90 0.09
CA ASP A 159 -6.88 -13.84 1.24
C ASP A 159 -5.48 -13.37 0.80
N PHE A 160 -5.04 -12.23 1.28
CA PHE A 160 -3.76 -11.64 0.89
C PHE A 160 -2.58 -12.52 1.26
N TYR A 161 -2.68 -13.25 2.36
CA TYR A 161 -1.62 -14.13 2.83
C TYR A 161 -1.22 -15.21 1.81
N ASP A 162 -2.16 -15.67 0.99
CA ASP A 162 -1.90 -16.63 -0.08
C ASP A 162 -1.07 -16.04 -1.23
N LEU A 163 -1.00 -14.72 -1.32
CA LEU A 163 -0.29 -14.00 -2.37
C LEU A 163 0.97 -13.29 -1.85
N ILE A 164 0.84 -12.65 -0.71
CA ILE A 164 1.86 -11.81 -0.09
C ILE A 164 1.74 -12.00 1.41
N SER A 165 2.74 -12.60 2.06
CA SER A 165 2.72 -12.83 3.51
C SER A 165 2.96 -11.55 4.31
N TYR A 166 3.73 -10.61 3.77
CA TYR A 166 4.09 -9.36 4.43
C TYR A 166 4.30 -8.22 3.43
N LEU A 167 3.75 -7.04 3.71
CA LEU A 167 4.03 -5.81 2.96
C LEU A 167 5.30 -5.16 3.52
N SER A 168 6.39 -5.23 2.77
CA SER A 168 7.72 -4.77 3.22
C SER A 168 7.99 -3.32 2.86
N VAL A 169 8.81 -2.66 3.67
CA VAL A 169 9.31 -1.29 3.46
C VAL A 169 9.90 -1.14 2.05
N GLY A 170 9.50 -0.08 1.35
CA GLY A 170 10.05 0.29 0.05
C GLY A 170 9.73 -0.66 -1.11
N GLN A 171 8.97 -1.72 -0.88
CA GLN A 171 8.61 -2.68 -1.92
C GLN A 171 7.36 -2.26 -2.68
N ASN A 172 7.33 -2.53 -3.99
CA ASN A 172 6.19 -2.29 -4.87
C ASN A 172 5.55 -3.62 -5.25
N TYR A 173 4.32 -3.82 -4.85
CA TYR A 173 3.54 -5.01 -5.14
C TYR A 173 2.48 -4.74 -6.21
N ARG A 174 2.28 -5.71 -7.09
CA ARG A 174 1.16 -5.73 -8.03
C ARG A 174 0.38 -7.02 -7.87
N ILE A 175 -0.92 -6.90 -7.68
CA ILE A 175 -1.87 -8.00 -7.73
C ILE A 175 -2.69 -7.85 -9.00
N GLU A 176 -2.73 -8.90 -9.80
CA GLU A 176 -3.54 -9.00 -11.01
C GLU A 176 -4.63 -10.05 -10.82
N LEU A 177 -5.88 -9.63 -10.96
CA LEU A 177 -7.04 -10.51 -11.02
C LEU A 177 -7.47 -10.64 -12.48
N THR A 178 -7.70 -11.85 -12.95
CA THR A 178 -8.21 -12.08 -14.31
C THR A 178 -9.55 -12.79 -14.23
N ILE A 179 -10.61 -12.11 -14.69
CA ILE A 179 -11.96 -12.66 -14.77
C ILE A 179 -12.07 -13.45 -16.07
N GLY A 180 -12.09 -14.76 -15.96
CA GLY A 180 -12.35 -15.70 -17.04
C GLY A 180 -13.84 -16.03 -17.19
N ALA A 181 -14.16 -16.92 -18.12
CA ALA A 181 -15.55 -17.32 -18.41
C ALA A 181 -16.24 -17.93 -17.18
N ASP A 182 -15.53 -18.79 -16.44
CA ASP A 182 -16.10 -19.54 -15.32
C ASP A 182 -15.37 -19.28 -13.98
N THR A 183 -14.13 -18.80 -14.04
CA THR A 183 -13.27 -18.66 -12.85
C THR A 183 -12.61 -17.29 -12.82
N ILE A 184 -12.14 -16.89 -11.63
CA ILE A 184 -11.14 -15.83 -11.46
C ILE A 184 -9.80 -16.47 -11.13
N THR A 185 -8.76 -15.95 -11.75
CA THR A 185 -7.37 -16.26 -11.36
C THR A 185 -6.68 -15.01 -10.85
N TYR A 186 -5.75 -15.16 -9.94
CA TYR A 186 -5.01 -14.04 -9.39
C TYR A 186 -3.52 -14.37 -9.20
N ARG A 187 -2.70 -13.35 -9.32
CA ARG A 187 -1.26 -13.44 -9.23
C ARG A 187 -0.68 -12.19 -8.56
N ALA A 188 0.26 -12.38 -7.65
CA ALA A 188 1.09 -11.31 -7.12
C ALA A 188 2.46 -11.27 -7.77
N SER A 189 3.02 -10.08 -7.89
CA SER A 189 4.40 -9.85 -8.31
C SER A 189 4.98 -8.63 -7.58
N ILE A 190 6.31 -8.66 -7.35
CA ILE A 190 7.06 -7.50 -6.89
C ILE A 190 7.53 -6.76 -8.14
N ILE A 191 7.22 -5.47 -8.23
CA ILE A 191 7.65 -4.61 -9.32
C ILE A 191 8.95 -3.94 -8.86
N ASN A 192 10.08 -4.41 -9.34
CA ASN A 192 11.33 -3.69 -9.15
C ASN A 192 11.26 -2.38 -9.95
N LYS A 193 11.46 -1.23 -9.31
CA LYS A 193 11.76 0.00 -10.04
C LYS A 193 13.02 -0.31 -10.83
N GLY A 194 12.91 -0.40 -12.16
CA GLY A 194 14.07 -0.48 -13.03
C GLY A 194 14.99 0.68 -12.65
N SER A 195 16.26 0.38 -12.42
CA SER A 195 17.29 1.40 -12.27
C SER A 195 17.28 2.20 -13.58
N THR A 196 16.77 3.44 -13.50
CA THR A 196 16.90 4.43 -14.58
C THR A 196 18.25 5.10 -14.44
#